data_f66f159d7181a58ea28ff67a0c6a7e7c
#
_entry.id   f66f159d7181a58ea28ff67a0c6a7e7c
#
_cell.length_a   1.000
_cell.length_b   1.000
_cell.length_c   1.000
_cell.angle_alpha   90.00
_cell.angle_beta   90.00
_cell.angle_gamma   90.00
#
_symmetry.space_group_name_H-M   'P 1'
#
loop_
_entity.id
_entity.type
_entity.pdbx_description
1 polymer ?
#
loop_
_entity_poly.entity_id
_entity_poly.type
_entity_poly.pdbx_seq_one_letter_code
_entity_poly.pdbx_strand_id
1 'polypeptide(L)'
;MSEMEVDDAMSGSIPQASGLSMPIVHSDISNTQSASPVPPAPRDSMRDIQVKVHIRRPDRDSWVYIGRGVVSQDVNGQSSRVVVKAVSTGKVIAVFNENSDLQAEKRGNFVVIGCVEGSRVVSWSLNALNNAETIRLLASIEIACYKCKQAVADPRMHTKARRRIERVIKDDRRRRHRRRKDQDAMIDAFSRQTIGAGSVDDVPPPEM
;
A
#
# COMPACT_ATOMS: atom_id res chain seq x y z
N MET A 1 54.96 -5.39 -30.92
CA MET A 1 54.56 -6.10 -32.14
C MET A 1 53.13 -6.48 -31.92
N SER A 2 52.11 -5.93 -32.53
CA SER A 2 51.93 -5.15 -33.74
C SER A 2 50.78 -4.15 -33.51
N GLU A 3 51.02 -2.97 -34.00
CA GLU A 3 50.07 -1.92 -34.25
C GLU A 3 49.10 -2.34 -35.37
N MET A 4 47.83 -1.87 -35.27
CA MET A 4 47.05 -1.56 -36.46
C MET A 4 46.07 -0.42 -36.11
N GLU A 5 46.45 0.78 -36.56
CA GLU A 5 45.60 1.91 -36.83
C GLU A 5 44.73 1.60 -38.07
N VAL A 6 43.50 2.07 -38.08
CA VAL A 6 42.79 2.46 -39.31
C VAL A 6 41.87 3.64 -39.00
N ASP A 7 42.30 4.80 -39.52
CA ASP A 7 41.51 5.96 -39.84
C ASP A 7 40.38 5.61 -40.86
N ASP A 8 39.20 6.15 -40.68
CA ASP A 8 38.41 6.55 -41.83
C ASP A 8 37.48 7.73 -41.51
N ALA A 9 37.89 8.86 -42.11
CA ALA A 9 37.17 10.10 -42.13
C ALA A 9 36.14 10.08 -43.29
N MET A 10 34.87 10.31 -43.02
CA MET A 10 33.91 10.67 -44.05
C MET A 10 33.20 11.97 -43.69
N SER A 11 33.71 13.00 -44.37
CA SER A 11 33.12 14.31 -44.59
C SER A 11 31.83 14.17 -45.43
N GLY A 12 30.69 14.65 -44.93
CA GLY A 12 29.43 14.73 -45.65
C GLY A 12 28.85 16.14 -45.61
N SER A 13 28.93 16.81 -46.72
CA SER A 13 28.55 18.18 -47.01
C SER A 13 27.06 18.48 -46.81
N ILE A 14 26.79 19.71 -46.36
CA ILE A 14 25.48 20.35 -46.24
C ILE A 14 25.10 20.94 -47.60
N PRO A 15 23.91 20.84 -48.14
CA PRO A 15 23.39 21.74 -49.12
C PRO A 15 22.54 22.86 -48.49
N GLN A 16 22.97 24.08 -48.71
CA GLN A 16 22.18 25.30 -48.62
C GLN A 16 21.08 25.31 -49.71
N ALA A 17 19.87 25.64 -49.34
CA ALA A 17 18.81 26.04 -50.26
C ALA A 17 18.16 27.34 -49.83
N SER A 18 18.26 28.24 -50.74
CA SER A 18 17.90 29.63 -50.82
C SER A 18 16.44 29.95 -50.51
N GLY A 19 16.22 31.06 -49.87
CA GLY A 19 15.31 32.17 -50.01
C GLY A 19 13.93 32.00 -50.71
N LEU A 20 12.90 32.36 -49.94
CA LEU A 20 11.71 33.00 -50.49
C LEU A 20 11.17 34.02 -49.47
N SER A 21 11.36 35.29 -49.80
CA SER A 21 10.67 36.43 -49.20
C SER A 21 9.19 36.37 -49.51
N MET A 22 8.33 36.56 -48.50
CA MET A 22 6.94 36.94 -48.66
C MET A 22 6.55 38.06 -47.71
N PRO A 23 5.60 38.91 -48.06
CA PRO A 23 5.53 40.28 -47.56
C PRO A 23 4.79 40.43 -46.24
N ILE A 24 5.20 41.45 -45.54
CA ILE A 24 4.64 42.03 -44.31
C ILE A 24 3.20 42.51 -44.59
N VAL A 25 2.22 41.99 -43.85
CA VAL A 25 0.92 42.59 -43.68
C VAL A 25 0.82 43.07 -42.24
N HIS A 26 0.92 44.39 -42.08
CA HIS A 26 0.58 45.05 -40.83
C HIS A 26 -0.93 44.91 -40.57
N SER A 27 -1.28 44.32 -39.44
CA SER A 27 -2.58 44.51 -38.83
C SER A 27 -2.35 44.75 -37.37
N ASP A 28 -2.39 46.03 -36.98
CA ASP A 28 -2.54 46.49 -35.61
C ASP A 28 -3.81 45.92 -35.01
N ILE A 29 -3.69 45.11 -33.98
CA ILE A 29 -4.70 44.99 -32.93
C ILE A 29 -3.98 44.91 -31.58
N SER A 30 -3.86 46.08 -30.95
CA SER A 30 -3.56 46.26 -29.57
C SER A 30 -4.61 45.57 -28.72
N ASN A 31 -4.29 44.43 -28.13
CA ASN A 31 -5.02 43.97 -26.96
C ASN A 31 -4.01 43.35 -25.98
N THR A 32 -3.39 44.25 -25.24
CA THR A 32 -2.53 43.91 -24.11
C THR A 32 -3.40 43.45 -22.94
N GLN A 33 -3.87 42.23 -22.96
CA GLN A 33 -4.30 41.57 -21.73
C GLN A 33 -3.06 40.99 -21.04
N SER A 34 -2.63 41.71 -20.02
CA SER A 34 -1.67 41.24 -19.03
C SER A 34 -2.16 39.94 -18.45
N ALA A 35 -1.75 38.79 -19.03
CA ALA A 35 -1.90 37.50 -18.41
C ALA A 35 -0.98 37.45 -17.23
N SER A 36 -1.53 37.66 -16.03
CA SER A 36 -0.86 37.31 -14.79
C SER A 36 -0.38 35.87 -14.89
N PRO A 37 0.88 35.59 -14.52
CA PRO A 37 1.37 34.20 -14.52
C PRO A 37 0.49 33.40 -13.58
N VAL A 38 -0.35 32.53 -14.15
CA VAL A 38 -1.07 31.51 -13.38
C VAL A 38 -0.01 30.72 -12.63
N PRO A 39 -0.04 30.71 -11.28
CA PRO A 39 0.91 29.90 -10.54
C PRO A 39 0.80 28.47 -11.04
N PRO A 40 1.95 27.78 -11.27
CA PRO A 40 1.91 26.40 -11.75
C PRO A 40 1.04 25.61 -10.78
N ALA A 41 0.00 24.97 -11.31
CA ALA A 41 -0.86 24.10 -10.52
C ALA A 41 0.04 23.15 -9.72
N PRO A 42 -0.22 22.95 -8.41
CA PRO A 42 0.62 22.09 -7.61
C PRO A 42 0.72 20.74 -8.30
N ARG A 43 1.94 20.38 -8.69
CA ARG A 43 2.27 19.11 -9.32
C ARG A 43 1.63 18.04 -8.46
N ASP A 44 0.77 17.23 -9.04
CA ASP A 44 -0.07 16.21 -8.43
C ASP A 44 0.56 15.65 -7.15
N SER A 45 0.19 16.25 -6.02
CA SER A 45 0.26 15.58 -4.74
C SER A 45 -0.55 14.31 -4.93
N MET A 46 0.06 13.17 -4.71
CA MET A 46 -0.53 11.86 -4.94
C MET A 46 -1.99 11.88 -4.54
N ARG A 47 -2.88 11.71 -5.54
CA ARG A 47 -4.33 11.82 -5.32
C ARG A 47 -4.71 10.94 -4.16
N ASP A 48 -5.44 11.49 -3.22
CA ASP A 48 -5.98 10.79 -2.06
C ASP A 48 -6.70 9.51 -2.51
N ILE A 49 -6.35 8.39 -1.90
CA ILE A 49 -6.93 7.09 -2.21
C ILE A 49 -8.02 6.78 -1.19
N GLN A 50 -9.26 6.58 -1.64
CA GLN A 50 -10.34 6.15 -0.77
C GLN A 50 -10.24 4.65 -0.47
N VAL A 51 -10.38 4.30 0.83
CA VAL A 51 -10.26 2.93 1.29
C VAL A 51 -11.30 2.59 2.35
N LYS A 52 -11.69 1.30 2.41
CA LYS A 52 -12.36 0.74 3.60
C LYS A 52 -11.27 0.20 4.53
N VAL A 53 -11.30 0.63 5.79
CA VAL A 53 -10.25 0.33 6.76
C VAL A 53 -10.74 -0.75 7.72
N HIS A 54 -9.97 -1.81 7.84
CA HIS A 54 -10.17 -2.86 8.84
C HIS A 54 -8.89 -3.03 9.65
N ILE A 55 -9.04 -3.35 10.93
CA ILE A 55 -7.95 -3.67 11.84
C ILE A 55 -8.15 -5.06 12.43
N ARG A 56 -7.05 -5.76 12.67
CA ARG A 56 -7.00 -6.97 13.45
C ARG A 56 -5.92 -6.84 14.50
N ARG A 57 -6.35 -6.81 15.76
CA ARG A 57 -5.48 -6.67 16.92
C ARG A 57 -4.88 -8.01 17.34
N PRO A 58 -3.78 -8.02 18.13
CA PRO A 58 -3.14 -9.25 18.58
C PRO A 58 -4.03 -10.15 19.46
N ASP A 59 -4.93 -9.56 20.21
CA ASP A 59 -5.88 -10.20 21.14
C ASP A 59 -7.10 -10.80 20.43
N ARG A 60 -7.41 -10.35 19.21
CA ARG A 60 -8.56 -10.81 18.42
C ARG A 60 -8.15 -11.36 17.07
N ASP A 61 -8.70 -12.52 16.72
CA ASP A 61 -8.44 -13.14 15.41
C ASP A 61 -9.38 -12.65 14.30
N SER A 62 -10.45 -11.93 14.66
CA SER A 62 -11.39 -11.34 13.71
C SER A 62 -10.94 -9.95 13.22
N TRP A 63 -11.31 -9.64 11.98
CA TRP A 63 -11.19 -8.29 11.44
C TRP A 63 -12.32 -7.40 11.93
N VAL A 64 -11.97 -6.22 12.41
CA VAL A 64 -12.91 -5.19 12.83
C VAL A 64 -12.92 -4.08 11.79
N TYR A 65 -14.09 -3.76 11.25
CA TYR A 65 -14.28 -2.62 10.36
C TYR A 65 -14.23 -1.32 11.15
N ILE A 66 -13.33 -0.39 10.76
CA ILE A 66 -13.17 0.91 11.41
C ILE A 66 -14.02 1.98 10.71
N GLY A 67 -14.13 1.91 9.38
CA GLY A 67 -14.85 2.88 8.59
C GLY A 67 -14.21 3.15 7.24
N ARG A 68 -14.70 4.20 6.56
CA ARG A 68 -14.08 4.71 5.34
C ARG A 68 -12.95 5.67 5.70
N GLY A 69 -11.83 5.50 5.02
CA GLY A 69 -10.65 6.35 5.17
C GLY A 69 -10.21 6.94 3.85
N VAL A 70 -9.44 8.01 3.96
CA VAL A 70 -8.67 8.60 2.87
C VAL A 70 -7.20 8.43 3.20
N VAL A 71 -6.47 7.88 2.26
CA VAL A 71 -5.01 7.70 2.35
C VAL A 71 -4.35 8.82 1.58
N SER A 72 -3.53 9.59 2.28
CA SER A 72 -2.69 10.64 1.70
C SER A 72 -1.22 10.33 1.97
N GLN A 73 -0.35 10.78 1.09
CA GLN A 73 1.09 10.72 1.31
C GLN A 73 1.61 12.12 1.61
N ASP A 74 2.11 12.29 2.82
CA ASP A 74 2.80 13.51 3.23
C ASP A 74 4.28 13.35 2.96
N VAL A 75 4.84 14.25 2.16
CA VAL A 75 6.27 14.34 1.91
C VAL A 75 6.79 15.59 2.60
N ASN A 76 7.64 15.41 3.61
CA ASN A 76 8.26 16.52 4.33
C ASN A 76 9.78 16.42 4.16
N GLY A 77 10.31 17.23 3.24
CA GLY A 77 11.73 17.22 2.90
C GLY A 77 12.20 15.85 2.40
N GLN A 78 13.02 15.19 3.21
CA GLN A 78 13.56 13.88 2.87
C GLN A 78 12.77 12.69 3.41
N SER A 79 11.76 12.92 4.25
CA SER A 79 10.92 11.87 4.83
C SER A 79 9.55 11.81 4.15
N SER A 80 9.04 10.61 3.98
CA SER A 80 7.72 10.36 3.44
C SER A 80 6.94 9.52 4.44
N ARG A 81 5.65 9.84 4.62
CA ARG A 81 4.74 9.06 5.45
C ARG A 81 3.39 8.89 4.77
N VAL A 82 2.77 7.77 4.98
CA VAL A 82 1.40 7.50 4.55
C VAL A 82 0.47 7.71 5.74
N VAL A 83 -0.51 8.57 5.58
CA VAL A 83 -1.49 8.92 6.62
C VAL A 83 -2.86 8.45 6.19
N VAL A 84 -3.53 7.70 7.05
CA VAL A 84 -4.92 7.25 6.86
C VAL A 84 -5.81 8.09 7.76
N LYS A 85 -6.73 8.86 7.18
CA LYS A 85 -7.68 9.71 7.91
C LYS A 85 -9.10 9.18 7.73
N ALA A 86 -9.92 9.26 8.77
CA ALA A 86 -11.35 8.93 8.69
C ALA A 86 -12.08 9.96 7.81
N VAL A 87 -12.89 9.51 6.85
CA VAL A 87 -13.71 10.40 6.00
C VAL A 87 -14.70 11.20 6.84
N SER A 88 -15.32 10.55 7.84
CA SER A 88 -16.39 11.15 8.63
C SER A 88 -15.92 12.23 9.62
N THR A 89 -14.72 12.06 10.18
CA THR A 89 -14.24 12.92 11.28
C THR A 89 -12.95 13.67 10.95
N GLY A 90 -12.28 13.34 9.84
CA GLY A 90 -10.95 13.86 9.50
C GLY A 90 -9.83 13.38 10.45
N LYS A 91 -10.16 12.61 11.48
CA LYS A 91 -9.18 12.12 12.45
C LYS A 91 -8.22 11.12 11.82
N VAL A 92 -6.96 11.16 12.25
CA VAL A 92 -5.96 10.17 11.82
C VAL A 92 -6.28 8.82 12.45
N ILE A 93 -6.41 7.79 11.60
CA ILE A 93 -6.63 6.39 11.99
C ILE A 93 -5.30 5.67 12.15
N ALA A 94 -4.39 5.85 11.18
CA ALA A 94 -3.08 5.21 11.16
C ALA A 94 -2.06 6.07 10.42
N VAL A 95 -0.80 5.92 10.81
CA VAL A 95 0.36 6.53 10.12
C VAL A 95 1.40 5.46 9.90
N PHE A 96 1.87 5.35 8.66
CA PHE A 96 2.95 4.46 8.28
C PHE A 96 4.13 5.28 7.75
N ASN A 97 5.30 5.07 8.30
CA ASN A 97 6.52 5.81 7.95
C ASN A 97 7.75 4.89 8.01
N GLU A 98 8.93 5.45 7.76
CA GLU A 98 10.19 4.67 7.79
C GLU A 98 10.53 4.06 9.16
N ASN A 99 9.96 4.52 10.26
CA ASN A 99 10.16 3.95 11.59
C ASN A 99 9.19 2.80 11.89
N SER A 100 8.22 2.57 10.98
CA SER A 100 7.25 1.48 11.12
C SER A 100 7.89 0.16 10.69
N ASP A 101 8.01 -0.78 11.64
CA ASP A 101 8.41 -2.15 11.34
C ASP A 101 7.22 -2.91 10.75
N LEU A 102 7.05 -2.84 9.43
CA LEU A 102 5.89 -3.41 8.77
C LEU A 102 6.23 -4.23 7.52
N GLN A 103 5.28 -5.06 7.12
CA GLN A 103 5.25 -5.73 5.83
C GLN A 103 3.88 -5.49 5.19
N ALA A 104 3.86 -5.00 3.95
CA ALA A 104 2.66 -4.84 3.16
C ALA A 104 2.59 -5.90 2.06
N GLU A 105 1.38 -6.39 1.78
CA GLU A 105 1.11 -7.41 0.78
C GLU A 105 -0.22 -7.10 0.08
N LYS A 106 -0.22 -7.15 -1.25
CA LYS A 106 -1.45 -7.02 -2.05
C LYS A 106 -2.22 -8.34 -2.07
N ARG A 107 -3.52 -8.28 -1.81
CA ARG A 107 -4.45 -9.41 -1.91
C ARG A 107 -5.75 -8.97 -2.60
N GLY A 108 -5.86 -9.20 -3.90
CA GLY A 108 -6.96 -8.65 -4.68
C GLY A 108 -6.96 -7.12 -4.63
N ASN A 109 -8.08 -6.51 -4.24
CA ASN A 109 -8.22 -5.06 -4.04
C ASN A 109 -7.86 -4.60 -2.61
N PHE A 110 -7.20 -5.46 -1.83
CA PHE A 110 -6.76 -5.15 -0.48
C PHE A 110 -5.24 -5.01 -0.42
N VAL A 111 -4.77 -4.05 0.36
CA VAL A 111 -3.41 -4.04 0.88
C VAL A 111 -3.47 -4.46 2.34
N VAL A 112 -2.88 -5.61 2.66
CA VAL A 112 -2.77 -6.12 4.03
C VAL A 112 -1.42 -5.73 4.57
N ILE A 113 -1.42 -5.00 5.70
CA ILE A 113 -0.21 -4.48 6.34
C ILE A 113 -0.09 -5.15 7.71
N GLY A 114 1.01 -5.84 7.96
CA GLY A 114 1.36 -6.34 9.28
C GLY A 114 2.38 -5.42 9.93
N CYS A 115 2.00 -4.73 11.00
CA CYS A 115 2.88 -3.88 11.79
C CYS A 115 3.37 -4.65 13.01
N VAL A 116 4.68 -4.65 13.23
CA VAL A 116 5.31 -5.28 14.40
C VAL A 116 5.46 -4.23 15.49
N GLU A 117 4.74 -4.43 16.59
CA GLU A 117 4.80 -3.60 17.79
C GLU A 117 5.41 -4.44 18.93
N GLY A 118 6.71 -4.32 19.12
CA GLY A 118 7.46 -5.18 20.06
C GLY A 118 7.42 -6.66 19.62
N SER A 119 6.74 -7.52 20.39
CA SER A 119 6.54 -8.95 20.08
C SER A 119 5.18 -9.28 19.46
N ARG A 120 4.32 -8.28 19.27
CA ARG A 120 2.95 -8.44 18.77
C ARG A 120 2.81 -7.90 17.36
N VAL A 121 1.81 -8.39 16.65
CA VAL A 121 1.51 -7.94 15.28
C VAL A 121 0.09 -7.37 15.23
N VAL A 122 -0.01 -6.09 14.90
CA VAL A 122 -1.26 -5.44 14.50
C VAL A 122 -1.37 -5.54 13.00
N SER A 123 -2.51 -6.02 12.49
CA SER A 123 -2.73 -6.13 11.05
C SER A 123 -3.78 -5.12 10.60
N TRP A 124 -3.48 -4.41 9.53
CA TRP A 124 -4.39 -3.50 8.85
C TRP A 124 -4.78 -4.08 7.50
N SER A 125 -6.01 -3.84 7.08
CA SER A 125 -6.48 -4.15 5.73
C SER A 125 -7.13 -2.91 5.14
N LEU A 126 -6.53 -2.39 4.10
CA LEU A 126 -6.98 -1.23 3.35
C LEU A 126 -7.54 -1.71 2.01
N ASN A 127 -8.86 -1.63 1.86
CA ASN A 127 -9.55 -2.03 0.64
C ASN A 127 -9.77 -0.79 -0.24
N ALA A 128 -9.01 -0.68 -1.33
CA ALA A 128 -9.17 0.36 -2.34
C ALA A 128 -10.31 0.02 -3.32
N LEU A 129 -10.78 1.03 -4.07
CA LEU A 129 -11.90 0.88 -4.99
C LEU A 129 -11.63 -0.10 -6.13
N ASN A 130 -10.39 -0.10 -6.64
CA ASN A 130 -9.98 -0.90 -7.78
C ASN A 130 -8.51 -1.34 -7.69
N ASN A 131 -8.11 -2.18 -8.63
CA ASN A 131 -6.76 -2.74 -8.68
C ASN A 131 -5.67 -1.67 -8.90
N ALA A 132 -5.94 -0.64 -9.70
CA ALA A 132 -4.97 0.42 -9.99
C ALA A 132 -4.67 1.23 -8.73
N GLU A 133 -5.70 1.62 -7.96
CA GLU A 133 -5.54 2.30 -6.68
C GLU A 133 -4.87 1.41 -5.63
N THR A 134 -5.14 0.09 -5.66
CA THR A 134 -4.47 -0.86 -4.76
C THR A 134 -2.98 -0.94 -5.03
N ILE A 135 -2.57 -0.95 -6.30
CA ILE A 135 -1.15 -0.95 -6.68
C ILE A 135 -0.49 0.37 -6.25
N ARG A 136 -1.15 1.51 -6.51
CA ARG A 136 -0.65 2.83 -6.07
C ARG A 136 -0.50 2.90 -4.55
N LEU A 137 -1.49 2.43 -3.81
CA LEU A 137 -1.46 2.37 -2.35
C LEU A 137 -0.29 1.52 -1.83
N LEU A 138 -0.08 0.33 -2.41
CA LEU A 138 1.04 -0.53 -2.04
C LEU A 138 2.37 0.18 -2.32
N ALA A 139 2.55 0.76 -3.51
CA ALA A 139 3.77 1.48 -3.87
C ALA A 139 4.05 2.65 -2.92
N SER A 140 3.02 3.40 -2.51
CA SER A 140 3.16 4.51 -1.56
C SER A 140 3.65 4.04 -0.20
N ILE A 141 3.10 2.92 0.29
CA ILE A 141 3.51 2.32 1.56
C ILE A 141 4.95 1.81 1.46
N GLU A 142 5.32 1.18 0.36
CA GLU A 142 6.67 0.70 0.14
C GLU A 142 7.70 1.83 0.09
N ILE A 143 7.40 2.90 -0.63
CA ILE A 143 8.29 4.08 -0.71
C ILE A 143 8.43 4.77 0.66
N ALA A 144 7.33 4.91 1.40
CA ALA A 144 7.33 5.60 2.69
C ALA A 144 7.98 4.79 3.81
N CYS A 145 7.83 3.45 3.80
CA CYS A 145 8.09 2.62 4.97
C CYS A 145 9.29 1.69 4.86
N TYR A 146 9.72 1.34 3.64
CA TYR A 146 10.82 0.37 3.50
C TYR A 146 12.21 0.97 3.53
N LYS A 147 12.35 2.20 4.05
CA LYS A 147 13.67 2.83 4.26
C LYS A 147 14.55 2.72 3.00
N CYS A 148 13.99 3.07 1.83
CA CYS A 148 14.68 2.92 0.54
C CYS A 148 16.07 3.53 0.56
N LYS A 149 16.27 4.66 1.27
CA LYS A 149 17.59 5.29 1.45
C LYS A 149 18.55 4.41 2.24
N GLN A 150 18.06 3.79 3.33
CA GLN A 150 18.86 2.89 4.15
C GLN A 150 19.16 1.58 3.40
N ALA A 151 18.25 1.12 2.55
CA ALA A 151 18.49 -0.04 1.70
C ALA A 151 19.63 0.18 0.71
N VAL A 152 19.78 1.40 0.21
CA VAL A 152 20.90 1.80 -0.67
C VAL A 152 22.20 1.95 0.13
N ALA A 153 22.14 2.58 1.31
CA ALA A 153 23.32 2.84 2.14
C ALA A 153 23.90 1.56 2.78
N ASP A 154 23.04 0.68 3.30
CA ASP A 154 23.45 -0.60 3.91
C ASP A 154 22.45 -1.72 3.55
N PRO A 155 22.63 -2.37 2.39
CA PRO A 155 21.75 -3.44 1.93
C PRO A 155 21.70 -4.66 2.85
N ARG A 156 22.79 -4.96 3.55
CA ARG A 156 22.88 -6.15 4.41
C ARG A 156 22.04 -5.97 5.68
N MET A 157 22.16 -4.82 6.34
CA MET A 157 21.38 -4.50 7.54
C MET A 157 19.90 -4.37 7.22
N HIS A 158 19.56 -3.71 6.11
CA HIS A 158 18.20 -3.62 5.63
C HIS A 158 17.57 -5.00 5.38
N THR A 159 18.27 -5.90 4.69
CA THR A 159 17.81 -7.26 4.43
C THR A 159 17.63 -8.06 5.72
N LYS A 160 18.54 -7.91 6.70
CA LYS A 160 18.43 -8.56 8.01
C LYS A 160 17.21 -8.07 8.79
N ALA A 161 16.98 -6.77 8.83
CA ALA A 161 15.82 -6.17 9.49
C ALA A 161 14.51 -6.66 8.84
N ARG A 162 14.41 -6.64 7.52
CA ARG A 162 13.26 -7.11 6.76
C ARG A 162 12.94 -8.59 7.01
N ARG A 163 13.96 -9.44 7.03
CA ARG A 163 13.78 -10.88 7.37
C ARG A 163 13.31 -11.11 8.81
N ARG A 164 13.74 -10.25 9.76
CA ARG A 164 13.26 -10.30 11.14
C ARG A 164 11.76 -9.99 11.19
N ILE A 165 11.32 -8.90 10.57
CA ILE A 165 9.92 -8.49 10.50
C ILE A 165 9.06 -9.59 9.87
N GLU A 166 9.48 -10.12 8.72
CA GLU A 166 8.79 -11.20 8.03
C GLU A 166 8.63 -12.45 8.91
N ARG A 167 9.67 -12.82 9.66
CA ARG A 167 9.62 -13.97 10.58
C ARG A 167 8.58 -13.76 11.67
N VAL A 168 8.55 -12.59 12.31
CA VAL A 168 7.57 -12.28 13.39
C VAL A 168 6.14 -12.33 12.84
N ILE A 169 5.89 -11.76 11.66
CA ILE A 169 4.57 -11.79 11.02
C ILE A 169 4.17 -13.23 10.65
N LYS A 170 5.08 -14.03 10.13
CA LYS A 170 4.84 -15.44 9.79
C LYS A 170 4.51 -16.28 11.02
N ASP A 171 5.21 -16.05 12.12
CA ASP A 171 4.95 -16.75 13.38
C ASP A 171 3.61 -16.33 14.01
N ASP A 172 3.23 -15.06 13.91
CA ASP A 172 1.91 -14.60 14.33
C ASP A 172 0.79 -15.26 13.49
N ARG A 173 0.96 -15.34 12.16
CA ARG A 173 0.00 -16.05 11.26
C ARG A 173 -0.16 -17.52 11.67
N ARG A 174 0.93 -18.22 12.01
CA ARG A 174 0.91 -19.61 12.46
C ARG A 174 0.18 -19.76 13.80
N ARG A 175 0.46 -18.88 14.77
CA ARG A 175 -0.21 -18.89 16.08
C ARG A 175 -1.72 -18.68 15.94
N ARG A 176 -2.16 -17.73 15.08
CA ARG A 176 -3.57 -17.49 14.79
C ARG A 176 -4.25 -18.69 14.14
N HIS A 177 -3.57 -19.35 13.20
CA HIS A 177 -4.11 -20.54 12.55
C HIS A 177 -4.32 -21.69 13.53
N ARG A 178 -3.40 -21.91 14.46
CA ARG A 178 -3.56 -22.93 15.54
C ARG A 178 -4.76 -22.59 16.41
N ARG A 179 -4.86 -21.36 16.92
CA ARG A 179 -6.00 -20.97 17.77
C ARG A 179 -7.36 -21.18 17.11
N ARG A 180 -7.48 -20.88 15.79
CA ARG A 180 -8.72 -21.16 15.05
C ARG A 180 -9.02 -22.64 14.98
N LYS A 181 -8.02 -23.44 14.65
CA LYS A 181 -8.18 -24.90 14.60
C LYS A 181 -8.61 -25.48 15.95
N ASP A 182 -8.03 -25.00 17.05
CA ASP A 182 -8.39 -25.43 18.39
C ASP A 182 -9.81 -24.97 18.75
N GLN A 183 -10.21 -23.77 18.36
CA GLN A 183 -11.56 -23.27 18.55
C GLN A 183 -12.60 -24.07 17.74
N ASP A 184 -12.33 -24.37 16.47
CA ASP A 184 -13.19 -25.20 15.62
C ASP A 184 -13.35 -26.61 16.20
N ALA A 185 -12.25 -27.22 16.67
CA ALA A 185 -12.27 -28.53 17.32
C ALA A 185 -13.10 -28.52 18.63
N MET A 186 -13.04 -27.44 19.39
CA MET A 186 -13.86 -27.28 20.60
C MET A 186 -15.35 -27.15 20.27
N ILE A 187 -15.69 -26.36 19.26
CA ILE A 187 -17.08 -26.22 18.77
C ILE A 187 -17.64 -27.57 18.30
N ASP A 188 -16.86 -28.34 17.54
CA ASP A 188 -17.24 -29.68 17.10
C ASP A 188 -17.47 -30.65 18.26
N ALA A 189 -16.62 -30.58 19.31
CA ALA A 189 -16.77 -31.41 20.50
C ALA A 189 -18.07 -31.08 21.25
N PHE A 190 -18.37 -29.80 21.44
CA PHE A 190 -19.62 -29.36 22.09
C PHE A 190 -20.85 -29.74 21.27
N SER A 191 -20.81 -29.59 19.95
CA SER A 191 -21.92 -29.96 19.06
C SER A 191 -22.26 -31.45 19.15
N ARG A 192 -21.27 -32.32 19.28
CA ARG A 192 -21.48 -33.77 19.46
C ARG A 192 -22.10 -34.13 20.80
N GLN A 193 -21.74 -33.39 21.88
CA GLN A 193 -22.33 -33.61 23.21
C GLN A 193 -23.82 -33.22 23.26
N THR A 194 -24.22 -32.16 22.57
CA THR A 194 -25.58 -31.67 22.54
C THR A 194 -26.52 -32.62 21.80
N ILE A 195 -26.04 -33.31 20.76
CA ILE A 195 -26.86 -34.27 19.98
C ILE A 195 -27.07 -35.60 20.75
N GLY A 196 -26.12 -35.98 21.63
CA GLY A 196 -26.22 -37.21 22.44
C GLY A 196 -27.13 -37.14 23.64
N ALA A 197 -27.56 -35.94 24.07
CA ALA A 197 -28.37 -35.74 25.26
C ALA A 197 -29.89 -35.70 25.01
N GLY A 198 -30.34 -35.88 23.75
CA GLY A 198 -31.73 -35.75 23.35
C GLY A 198 -32.49 -37.07 23.20
N SER A 199 -32.00 -38.20 23.72
CA SER A 199 -32.67 -39.50 23.57
C SER A 199 -32.90 -40.18 24.92
N VAL A 200 -33.65 -39.52 25.80
CA VAL A 200 -34.23 -40.20 26.98
C VAL A 200 -35.60 -39.59 27.18
N ASP A 201 -36.61 -40.21 26.65
CA ASP A 201 -37.97 -40.32 27.26
C ASP A 201 -38.89 -41.06 26.31
N ASP A 202 -38.63 -42.36 26.17
CA ASP A 202 -39.69 -43.31 25.79
C ASP A 202 -40.23 -43.85 27.10
N VAL A 203 -41.12 -43.10 27.75
CA VAL A 203 -41.93 -43.57 28.89
C VAL A 203 -43.14 -44.20 28.32
N PRO A 204 -43.34 -45.57 28.50
CA PRO A 204 -44.54 -46.22 28.06
C PRO A 204 -45.74 -45.72 28.87
N PRO A 205 -46.97 -45.58 28.27
CA PRO A 205 -48.14 -45.12 28.97
C PRO A 205 -48.60 -46.19 29.98
N PRO A 206 -49.18 -45.77 31.13
CA PRO A 206 -49.73 -46.74 32.10
C PRO A 206 -50.94 -47.42 31.51
N GLU A 207 -50.91 -48.76 31.51
CA GLU A 207 -52.08 -49.58 31.24
C GLU A 207 -53.16 -49.40 32.35
N MET A 208 -54.41 -49.15 31.96
CA MET A 208 -55.57 -49.26 32.82
C MET A 208 -56.21 -50.63 32.59
#